data_49cf2e59629f68e048f689e977a8b3d0
#
_entry.id   49cf2e59629f68e048f689e977a8b3d0
#
_cell.length_a   1.000
_cell.length_b   1.000
_cell.length_c   1.000
_cell.angle_alpha   90.00
_cell.angle_beta   90.00
_cell.angle_gamma   90.00
#
_symmetry.space_group_name_H-M   'P 1'
#
loop_
_entity.id
_entity.type
_entity.pdbx_description
1 polymer ?
#
loop_
_entity_poly.entity_id
_entity_poly.type
_entity_poly.pdbx_seq_one_letter_code
_entity_poly.pdbx_strand_id
1 'polypeptide(L)'
;VKQVDPNAAVVATSVGTRLGAKNNKFYKWYGPFLDSLANYGWPIDAYAVHTYPHSLGTPVDRGILGEKFNRLLKQKGAPIKPVWDTENNFGLKGPGPQNPDVDIEGAKAANWTAIAYLDALRLGISRVYMYTWEPPNDLWGIQYYDGSPGATAMQTMQEWIVGTRYRKCTNNKKGTKVRCNFTGSEGLFQIVYPTKGRKTFKTSKRYSQACDLFGTCSPIKNRKVRVAGPVLLKR
;
A
#
# COMPACT_ATOMS: atom_id res chain seq x y z
N VAL A 1 5.02 5.78 -29.03
CA VAL A 1 3.77 5.15 -28.50
C VAL A 1 2.58 5.98 -28.97
N LYS A 2 2.43 7.24 -28.55
CA LYS A 2 1.28 8.10 -28.83
C LYS A 2 1.04 8.39 -30.33
N GLN A 3 2.06 8.27 -31.18
CA GLN A 3 1.87 8.40 -32.65
C GLN A 3 1.15 7.20 -33.24
N VAL A 4 1.26 6.03 -32.61
CA VAL A 4 0.61 4.78 -33.07
C VAL A 4 -0.73 4.58 -32.38
N ASP A 5 -0.77 4.80 -31.08
CA ASP A 5 -1.99 4.75 -30.27
C ASP A 5 -2.06 5.98 -29.35
N PRO A 6 -2.85 7.00 -29.72
CA PRO A 6 -3.03 8.21 -28.91
C PRO A 6 -3.63 7.95 -27.53
N ASN A 7 -4.37 6.85 -27.36
CA ASN A 7 -5.03 6.48 -26.11
C ASN A 7 -4.16 5.63 -25.18
N ALA A 8 -3.03 5.12 -25.64
CA ALA A 8 -2.13 4.33 -24.83
C ALA A 8 -1.62 5.14 -23.61
N ALA A 9 -1.70 4.58 -22.42
CA ALA A 9 -1.10 5.16 -21.23
C ALA A 9 0.42 4.93 -21.23
N VAL A 10 1.19 6.02 -21.27
CA VAL A 10 2.65 5.99 -21.16
C VAL A 10 3.03 6.11 -19.69
N VAL A 11 3.49 5.04 -19.10
CA VAL A 11 3.92 4.99 -17.71
C VAL A 11 5.44 5.13 -17.64
N ALA A 12 5.93 6.02 -16.80
CA ALA A 12 7.36 6.19 -16.59
C ALA A 12 7.99 4.87 -16.10
N THR A 13 9.26 4.65 -16.46
CA THR A 13 9.99 3.51 -15.94
C THR A 13 10.02 3.51 -14.41
N SER A 14 9.98 2.33 -13.82
CA SER A 14 10.05 2.14 -12.38
C SER A 14 11.33 1.43 -11.96
N VAL A 15 11.71 1.62 -10.71
CA VAL A 15 12.86 0.96 -10.10
C VAL A 15 12.53 0.59 -8.65
N GLY A 16 13.01 -0.57 -8.20
CA GLY A 16 12.83 -1.04 -6.83
C GLY A 16 13.47 -0.13 -5.80
N THR A 17 12.72 0.26 -4.78
CA THR A 17 13.19 1.11 -3.67
C THR A 17 13.79 0.32 -2.51
N ARG A 18 13.73 -1.00 -2.53
CA ARG A 18 14.04 -1.90 -1.41
C ARG A 18 15.47 -1.85 -0.88
N LEU A 19 16.38 -1.35 -1.67
CA LEU A 19 17.78 -1.32 -1.30
C LEU A 19 17.97 -0.40 -0.10
N GLY A 20 18.55 -0.95 0.96
CA GLY A 20 18.72 -0.30 2.25
C GLY A 20 19.17 1.15 2.15
N ALA A 21 18.75 1.99 3.08
CA ALA A 21 18.87 3.44 3.03
C ALA A 21 20.29 3.96 2.75
N LYS A 22 21.34 3.20 3.09
CA LYS A 22 22.74 3.59 2.87
C LYS A 22 23.23 3.43 1.43
N ASN A 23 22.61 2.52 0.63
CA ASN A 23 23.05 2.20 -0.74
C ASN A 23 21.90 2.34 -1.75
N ASN A 24 20.95 3.22 -1.50
CA ASN A 24 19.80 3.35 -2.36
C ASN A 24 20.17 4.02 -3.70
N LYS A 25 20.61 3.19 -4.66
CA LYS A 25 20.92 3.61 -6.02
C LYS A 25 19.68 4.19 -6.75
N PHE A 26 18.46 3.85 -6.28
CA PHE A 26 17.21 4.35 -6.84
C PHE A 26 17.21 5.89 -6.92
N TYR A 27 17.44 6.58 -5.80
CA TYR A 27 17.35 8.04 -5.78
C TYR A 27 18.49 8.71 -6.56
N LYS A 28 19.67 8.05 -6.68
CA LYS A 28 20.78 8.54 -7.48
C LYS A 28 20.45 8.49 -8.98
N TRP A 29 19.64 7.54 -9.39
CA TRP A 29 19.26 7.36 -10.80
C TRP A 29 17.95 8.05 -11.15
N TYR A 30 16.94 7.93 -10.31
CA TYR A 30 15.59 8.41 -10.63
C TYR A 30 15.51 9.94 -10.64
N GLY A 31 16.32 10.63 -9.84
CA GLY A 31 16.43 12.09 -9.87
C GLY A 31 16.86 12.62 -11.24
N PRO A 32 18.02 12.19 -11.77
CA PRO A 32 18.45 12.53 -13.14
C PRO A 32 17.45 12.10 -14.23
N PHE A 33 16.79 10.97 -14.06
CA PHE A 33 15.73 10.54 -14.99
C PHE A 33 14.55 11.52 -15.02
N LEU A 34 14.12 12.02 -13.86
CA LEU A 34 13.06 13.05 -13.78
C LEU A 34 13.53 14.37 -14.42
N ASP A 35 14.80 14.75 -14.26
CA ASP A 35 15.37 15.94 -14.92
C ASP A 35 15.33 15.77 -16.45
N SER A 36 15.64 14.57 -16.95
CA SER A 36 15.51 14.24 -18.38
C SER A 36 14.06 14.34 -18.84
N LEU A 37 13.09 13.78 -18.11
CA LEU A 37 11.67 13.90 -18.44
C LEU A 37 11.22 15.37 -18.50
N ALA A 38 11.72 16.21 -17.60
CA ALA A 38 11.43 17.64 -17.60
C ALA A 38 11.91 18.32 -18.89
N ASN A 39 13.12 18.00 -19.34
CA ASN A 39 13.69 18.54 -20.60
C ASN A 39 12.86 18.18 -21.84
N TYR A 40 12.13 17.05 -21.80
CA TYR A 40 11.22 16.61 -22.85
C TYR A 40 9.74 16.96 -22.59
N GLY A 41 9.44 17.84 -21.64
CA GLY A 41 8.07 18.28 -21.36
C GLY A 41 7.19 17.20 -20.70
N TRP A 42 7.77 16.25 -19.98
CA TRP A 42 7.06 15.19 -19.25
C TRP A 42 6.15 14.31 -20.13
N PRO A 43 6.69 13.63 -21.17
CA PRO A 43 5.92 12.86 -22.15
C PRO A 43 5.41 11.52 -21.57
N ILE A 44 4.81 11.55 -20.42
CA ILE A 44 4.27 10.39 -19.66
C ILE A 44 2.88 10.72 -19.14
N ASP A 45 2.07 9.70 -18.86
CA ASP A 45 0.74 9.84 -18.29
C ASP A 45 0.73 9.50 -16.78
N ALA A 46 1.68 8.67 -16.32
CA ALA A 46 1.81 8.30 -14.91
C ALA A 46 3.27 8.07 -14.53
N TYR A 47 3.60 8.26 -13.25
CA TYR A 47 4.85 7.83 -12.66
C TYR A 47 4.72 6.39 -12.17
N ALA A 48 5.81 5.62 -12.22
CA ALA A 48 5.83 4.28 -11.64
C ALA A 48 6.93 4.15 -10.59
N VAL A 49 6.67 3.30 -9.60
CA VAL A 49 7.59 2.98 -8.51
C VAL A 49 7.36 1.54 -8.07
N HIS A 50 8.42 0.85 -7.60
CA HIS A 50 8.32 -0.43 -6.91
C HIS A 50 8.62 -0.20 -5.43
N THR A 51 7.60 -0.15 -4.58
CA THR A 51 7.77 0.21 -3.17
C THR A 51 8.12 -1.00 -2.28
N TYR A 52 9.08 -1.82 -2.71
CA TYR A 52 9.58 -2.91 -1.88
C TYR A 52 10.36 -2.37 -0.67
N PRO A 53 9.97 -2.68 0.55
CA PRO A 53 10.82 -2.43 1.70
C PRO A 53 12.00 -3.42 1.74
N HIS A 54 12.93 -3.21 2.65
CA HIS A 54 13.95 -4.20 2.99
C HIS A 54 13.30 -5.55 3.36
N SER A 55 14.00 -6.68 3.18
CA SER A 55 13.44 -8.02 3.46
C SER A 55 12.83 -8.17 4.87
N LEU A 56 13.41 -7.53 5.88
CA LEU A 56 12.88 -7.42 7.23
C LEU A 56 11.94 -6.22 7.42
N GLY A 57 11.69 -5.46 6.37
CA GLY A 57 10.88 -4.26 6.41
C GLY A 57 9.39 -4.55 6.54
N THR A 58 8.69 -3.56 7.05
CA THR A 58 7.27 -3.62 7.39
C THR A 58 6.45 -2.69 6.47
N PRO A 59 5.12 -2.71 6.52
CA PRO A 59 4.30 -1.72 5.85
C PRO A 59 4.64 -0.26 6.22
N VAL A 60 5.15 -0.01 7.44
CA VAL A 60 5.62 1.33 7.83
C VAL A 60 6.81 1.75 6.98
N ASP A 61 7.76 0.85 6.77
CA ASP A 61 8.95 1.11 5.95
C ASP A 61 8.56 1.37 4.49
N ARG A 62 7.59 0.61 3.96
CA ARG A 62 7.00 0.86 2.65
C ARG A 62 6.38 2.26 2.57
N GLY A 63 5.61 2.66 3.58
CA GLY A 63 5.03 3.98 3.66
C GLY A 63 6.08 5.09 3.59
N ILE A 64 7.21 4.93 4.30
CA ILE A 64 8.35 5.87 4.27
C ILE A 64 8.95 5.95 2.86
N LEU A 65 9.06 4.83 2.15
CA LEU A 65 9.56 4.82 0.76
C LEU A 65 8.63 5.60 -0.18
N GLY A 66 7.33 5.39 -0.08
CA GLY A 66 6.34 6.14 -0.85
C GLY A 66 6.37 7.65 -0.54
N GLU A 67 6.52 8.03 0.72
CA GLU A 67 6.68 9.44 1.11
C GLU A 67 7.97 10.06 0.56
N LYS A 68 9.07 9.31 0.54
CA LYS A 68 10.33 9.74 -0.09
C LYS A 68 10.18 9.93 -1.59
N PHE A 69 9.47 9.02 -2.26
CA PHE A 69 9.20 9.12 -3.69
C PHE A 69 8.38 10.38 -4.00
N ASN A 70 7.28 10.60 -3.30
CA ASN A 70 6.46 11.79 -3.49
C ASN A 70 7.25 13.09 -3.23
N ARG A 71 8.15 13.07 -2.25
CA ARG A 71 9.03 14.19 -1.95
C ARG A 71 10.03 14.46 -3.08
N LEU A 72 10.58 13.41 -3.70
CA LEU A 72 11.46 13.52 -4.86
C LEU A 72 10.73 14.14 -6.05
N LEU A 73 9.51 13.66 -6.38
CA LEU A 73 8.69 14.26 -7.44
C LEU A 73 8.49 15.76 -7.21
N LYS A 74 8.13 16.14 -5.99
CA LYS A 74 7.97 17.55 -5.63
C LYS A 74 9.26 18.36 -5.76
N GLN A 75 10.39 17.83 -5.31
CA GLN A 75 11.71 18.48 -5.40
C GLN A 75 12.15 18.71 -6.84
N LYS A 76 11.74 17.82 -7.76
CA LYS A 76 12.05 17.91 -9.20
C LYS A 76 11.03 18.74 -9.98
N GLY A 77 10.06 19.38 -9.32
CA GLY A 77 9.02 20.16 -9.99
C GLY A 77 8.13 19.32 -10.91
N ALA A 78 8.02 18.01 -10.63
CA ALA A 78 7.25 17.09 -11.45
C ALA A 78 5.76 17.49 -11.46
N PRO A 79 5.09 17.55 -12.63
CA PRO A 79 3.68 17.85 -12.71
C PRO A 79 2.85 16.79 -11.99
N ILE A 80 1.67 17.19 -11.50
CA ILE A 80 0.76 16.28 -10.80
C ILE A 80 0.20 15.28 -11.82
N LYS A 81 0.65 14.02 -11.71
CA LYS A 81 0.20 12.88 -12.50
C LYS A 81 -0.05 11.70 -11.58
N PRO A 82 -0.86 10.70 -11.99
CA PRO A 82 -1.03 9.45 -11.23
C PRO A 82 0.32 8.79 -10.90
N VAL A 83 0.41 8.23 -9.70
CA VAL A 83 1.52 7.36 -9.29
C VAL A 83 1.01 5.92 -9.24
N TRP A 84 1.75 5.00 -9.86
CA TRP A 84 1.45 3.57 -9.86
C TRP A 84 2.58 2.83 -9.14
N ASP A 85 2.22 2.02 -8.16
CA ASP A 85 3.13 1.05 -7.55
C ASP A 85 3.01 -0.25 -8.36
N THR A 86 3.87 -0.36 -9.37
CA THR A 86 3.76 -1.41 -10.39
C THR A 86 4.32 -2.75 -9.96
N GLU A 87 5.01 -2.78 -8.82
CA GLU A 87 5.37 -4.02 -8.12
C GLU A 87 5.49 -3.78 -6.62
N ASN A 88 4.87 -4.63 -5.83
CA ASN A 88 4.93 -4.58 -4.38
C ASN A 88 4.80 -5.96 -3.75
N ASN A 89 5.64 -6.24 -2.78
CA ASN A 89 5.54 -7.37 -1.85
C ASN A 89 6.44 -7.08 -0.63
N PHE A 90 6.50 -8.00 0.31
CA PHE A 90 7.29 -7.94 1.53
C PHE A 90 8.15 -9.21 1.65
N GLY A 91 9.15 -9.19 2.53
CA GLY A 91 9.98 -10.37 2.83
C GLY A 91 10.85 -10.85 1.67
N LEU A 92 11.11 -9.99 0.68
CA LEU A 92 11.84 -10.36 -0.53
C LEU A 92 13.21 -10.93 -0.21
N LYS A 93 13.39 -12.21 -0.48
CA LYS A 93 14.68 -12.89 -0.50
C LYS A 93 15.58 -12.27 -1.57
N GLY A 94 16.81 -12.11 -1.28
CA GLY A 94 17.76 -11.53 -2.23
C GLY A 94 19.15 -12.14 -2.09
N PRO A 95 20.04 -11.82 -3.01
CA PRO A 95 21.41 -12.28 -2.88
C PRO A 95 22.07 -11.64 -1.64
N GLY A 96 22.70 -12.47 -0.84
CA GLY A 96 23.47 -12.06 0.33
C GLY A 96 22.68 -12.03 1.64
N PRO A 97 23.42 -12.06 2.77
CA PRO A 97 22.83 -12.20 4.11
C PRO A 97 22.01 -11.00 4.57
N GLN A 98 22.16 -9.84 3.93
CA GLN A 98 21.37 -8.65 4.24
C GLN A 98 19.90 -8.73 3.75
N ASN A 99 19.60 -9.73 2.94
CA ASN A 99 18.25 -10.00 2.47
C ASN A 99 17.86 -11.45 2.81
N PRO A 100 17.67 -11.76 4.11
CA PRO A 100 17.32 -13.10 4.54
C PRO A 100 15.95 -13.49 3.97
N ASP A 101 15.73 -14.78 3.88
CA ASP A 101 14.43 -15.36 3.62
C ASP A 101 13.48 -15.06 4.78
N VAL A 102 12.31 -14.51 4.47
CA VAL A 102 11.31 -14.14 5.49
C VAL A 102 9.93 -14.51 4.99
N ASP A 103 9.41 -15.64 5.44
CA ASP A 103 8.04 -16.02 5.20
C ASP A 103 7.07 -15.14 6.00
N ILE A 104 6.04 -14.68 5.33
CA ILE A 104 4.99 -13.85 5.91
C ILE A 104 3.66 -14.51 5.62
N GLU A 105 3.09 -15.16 6.62
CA GLU A 105 1.95 -16.05 6.48
C GLU A 105 0.74 -15.63 7.31
N GLY A 106 -0.36 -16.32 7.14
CA GLY A 106 -1.57 -16.22 7.93
C GLY A 106 -2.10 -14.79 8.03
N ALA A 107 -2.55 -14.41 9.21
CA ALA A 107 -3.11 -13.09 9.48
C ALA A 107 -2.09 -11.95 9.24
N LYS A 108 -0.79 -12.22 9.32
CA LYS A 108 0.26 -11.21 9.04
C LYS A 108 0.29 -10.88 7.56
N ALA A 109 0.25 -11.89 6.68
CA ALA A 109 0.19 -11.70 5.22
C ALA A 109 -1.06 -10.92 4.83
N ALA A 110 -2.24 -11.33 5.31
CA ALA A 110 -3.49 -10.63 5.07
C ALA A 110 -3.44 -9.17 5.52
N ASN A 111 -2.99 -8.92 6.75
CA ASN A 111 -2.88 -7.57 7.29
C ASN A 111 -1.94 -6.68 6.48
N TRP A 112 -0.78 -7.18 6.09
CA TRP A 112 0.20 -6.40 5.35
C TRP A 112 -0.24 -6.10 3.92
N THR A 113 -0.90 -7.04 3.26
CA THR A 113 -1.54 -6.83 1.97
C THR A 113 -2.58 -5.72 2.04
N ALA A 114 -3.51 -5.79 2.99
CA ALA A 114 -4.56 -4.78 3.15
C ALA A 114 -3.98 -3.40 3.51
N ILE A 115 -2.95 -3.35 4.38
CA ILE A 115 -2.27 -2.09 4.72
C ILE A 115 -1.58 -1.49 3.49
N ALA A 116 -1.02 -2.30 2.59
CA ALA A 116 -0.40 -1.79 1.36
C ALA A 116 -1.40 -0.99 0.50
N TYR A 117 -2.63 -1.45 0.35
CA TYR A 117 -3.70 -0.70 -0.35
C TYR A 117 -4.12 0.57 0.40
N LEU A 118 -4.30 0.49 1.72
CA LEU A 118 -4.71 1.64 2.53
C LEU A 118 -3.63 2.73 2.56
N ASP A 119 -2.36 2.34 2.63
CA ASP A 119 -1.23 3.28 2.55
C ASP A 119 -1.07 3.85 1.15
N ALA A 120 -1.37 3.09 0.09
CA ALA A 120 -1.39 3.61 -1.27
C ALA A 120 -2.40 4.77 -1.40
N LEU A 121 -3.63 4.59 -0.88
CA LEU A 121 -4.63 5.67 -0.85
C LEU A 121 -4.13 6.89 -0.07
N ARG A 122 -3.47 6.67 1.08
CA ARG A 122 -2.89 7.75 1.91
C ARG A 122 -1.77 8.50 1.19
N LEU A 123 -0.99 7.81 0.38
CA LEU A 123 0.15 8.34 -0.37
C LEU A 123 -0.23 8.94 -1.73
N GLY A 124 -1.50 8.83 -2.14
CA GLY A 124 -1.95 9.26 -3.47
C GLY A 124 -1.49 8.35 -4.61
N ILE A 125 -1.13 7.09 -4.27
CA ILE A 125 -0.84 6.05 -5.26
C ILE A 125 -2.17 5.54 -5.79
N SER A 126 -2.39 5.67 -7.09
CA SER A 126 -3.67 5.38 -7.73
C SER A 126 -3.85 3.92 -8.15
N ARG A 127 -2.76 3.17 -8.30
CA ARG A 127 -2.76 1.74 -8.61
C ARG A 127 -1.66 1.03 -7.84
N VAL A 128 -1.97 -0.18 -7.36
CA VAL A 128 -1.02 -1.07 -6.66
C VAL A 128 -1.13 -2.46 -7.25
N TYR A 129 0.01 -3.00 -7.65
CA TYR A 129 0.11 -4.35 -8.18
C TYR A 129 0.96 -5.20 -7.23
N MET A 130 0.38 -6.27 -6.69
CA MET A 130 1.12 -7.22 -5.88
C MET A 130 1.92 -8.15 -6.80
N TYR A 131 3.18 -8.32 -6.52
CA TYR A 131 4.07 -9.16 -7.29
C TYR A 131 4.48 -10.38 -6.45
N THR A 132 4.05 -11.62 -6.79
CA THR A 132 3.29 -11.91 -7.98
C THR A 132 2.24 -12.96 -7.65
N TRP A 133 1.22 -13.09 -8.49
CA TRP A 133 0.19 -14.14 -8.39
C TRP A 133 0.68 -15.40 -9.11
N GLU A 134 1.16 -16.36 -8.34
CA GLU A 134 1.68 -17.61 -8.82
C GLU A 134 1.74 -18.66 -7.70
N PRO A 135 2.01 -19.93 -8.01
CA PRO A 135 2.26 -20.93 -7.00
C PRO A 135 3.34 -20.50 -6.01
N PRO A 136 3.30 -21.01 -4.77
CA PRO A 136 4.29 -20.68 -3.75
C PRO A 136 5.72 -20.83 -4.25
N ASN A 137 6.55 -19.85 -3.97
CA ASN A 137 7.98 -19.82 -4.27
C ASN A 137 8.73 -19.19 -3.09
N ASP A 138 10.03 -19.28 -3.08
CA ASP A 138 10.88 -18.80 -1.99
C ASP A 138 11.45 -17.39 -2.20
N LEU A 139 11.04 -16.70 -3.28
CA LEU A 139 11.53 -15.35 -3.58
C LEU A 139 10.83 -14.27 -2.75
N TRP A 140 9.52 -14.43 -2.51
CA TRP A 140 8.65 -13.46 -1.87
C TRP A 140 8.14 -13.95 -0.52
N GLY A 141 8.11 -13.08 0.49
CA GLY A 141 7.62 -13.45 1.79
C GLY A 141 6.11 -13.61 1.86
N ILE A 142 5.33 -12.85 1.08
CA ILE A 142 3.89 -13.09 0.95
C ILE A 142 3.64 -13.83 -0.36
N GLN A 143 3.06 -15.02 -0.26
CA GLN A 143 2.66 -15.83 -1.40
C GLN A 143 1.21 -15.52 -1.77
N TYR A 144 0.96 -15.19 -3.06
CA TYR A 144 -0.38 -14.91 -3.59
C TYR A 144 -0.81 -16.03 -4.53
N TYR A 145 -1.79 -16.79 -4.11
CA TYR A 145 -2.47 -17.84 -4.85
C TYR A 145 -3.89 -18.03 -4.31
N ASP A 146 -4.74 -18.77 -5.01
CA ASP A 146 -6.12 -18.99 -4.62
C ASP A 146 -6.23 -19.53 -3.19
N GLY A 147 -7.01 -18.83 -2.35
CA GLY A 147 -7.19 -19.18 -0.95
C GLY A 147 -6.06 -18.76 -0.01
N SER A 148 -4.97 -18.19 -0.51
CA SER A 148 -3.93 -17.64 0.37
C SER A 148 -4.46 -16.47 1.20
N PRO A 149 -3.92 -16.24 2.42
CA PRO A 149 -4.34 -15.11 3.26
C PRO A 149 -4.14 -13.75 2.59
N GLY A 150 -3.08 -13.60 1.78
CA GLY A 150 -2.84 -12.40 0.99
C GLY A 150 -3.92 -12.19 -0.07
N ALA A 151 -4.28 -13.23 -0.81
CA ALA A 151 -5.34 -13.19 -1.82
C ALA A 151 -6.72 -12.90 -1.20
N THR A 152 -7.05 -13.55 -0.08
CA THR A 152 -8.27 -13.27 0.69
C THR A 152 -8.35 -11.78 1.09
N ALA A 153 -7.24 -11.22 1.57
CA ALA A 153 -7.20 -9.81 1.93
C ALA A 153 -7.36 -8.88 0.71
N MET A 154 -6.80 -9.24 -0.46
CA MET A 154 -7.02 -8.50 -1.71
C MET A 154 -8.50 -8.47 -2.07
N GLN A 155 -9.17 -9.63 -2.07
CA GLN A 155 -10.60 -9.72 -2.34
C GLN A 155 -11.42 -8.89 -1.35
N THR A 156 -11.17 -9.06 -0.05
CA THR A 156 -11.88 -8.30 0.98
C THR A 156 -11.67 -6.80 0.85
N MET A 157 -10.44 -6.36 0.53
CA MET A 157 -10.19 -4.94 0.29
C MET A 157 -10.92 -4.41 -0.96
N GLN A 158 -11.03 -5.21 -2.02
CA GLN A 158 -11.85 -4.85 -3.19
C GLN A 158 -13.32 -4.68 -2.80
N GLU A 159 -13.88 -5.62 -2.05
CA GLU A 159 -15.26 -5.55 -1.56
C GLU A 159 -15.51 -4.31 -0.67
N TRP A 160 -14.53 -3.93 0.15
CA TRP A 160 -14.69 -2.79 1.05
C TRP A 160 -14.56 -1.44 0.37
N ILE A 161 -13.69 -1.31 -0.64
CA ILE A 161 -13.30 0.02 -1.16
C ILE A 161 -13.69 0.28 -2.62
N VAL A 162 -13.89 -0.74 -3.46
CA VAL A 162 -14.28 -0.52 -4.86
C VAL A 162 -15.70 0.04 -4.91
N GLY A 163 -15.91 1.03 -5.79
CA GLY A 163 -17.19 1.74 -5.89
C GLY A 163 -17.47 2.72 -4.75
N THR A 164 -16.53 2.92 -3.82
CA THR A 164 -16.67 3.86 -2.72
C THR A 164 -15.83 5.13 -2.96
N ARG A 165 -16.16 6.20 -2.25
CA ARG A 165 -15.39 7.43 -2.27
C ARG A 165 -14.43 7.48 -1.09
N TYR A 166 -13.14 7.37 -1.36
CA TYR A 166 -12.10 7.66 -0.38
C TYR A 166 -12.15 9.13 0.06
N ARG A 167 -12.07 9.38 1.36
CA ARG A 167 -12.06 10.74 1.94
C ARG A 167 -10.66 11.14 2.38
N LYS A 168 -10.14 10.43 3.38
CA LYS A 168 -8.77 10.62 3.90
C LYS A 168 -8.39 9.51 4.87
N CYS A 169 -7.10 9.26 5.00
CA CYS A 169 -6.52 8.56 6.15
C CYS A 169 -5.88 9.56 7.12
N THR A 170 -6.00 9.29 8.41
CA THR A 170 -5.40 10.10 9.48
C THR A 170 -4.68 9.23 10.47
N ASN A 171 -3.55 9.71 10.97
CA ASN A 171 -2.78 9.06 12.02
C ASN A 171 -3.01 9.78 13.35
N ASN A 172 -2.91 9.04 14.46
CA ASN A 172 -2.76 9.69 15.76
C ASN A 172 -1.37 10.34 15.89
N LYS A 173 -1.17 11.24 16.87
CA LYS A 173 0.10 11.97 17.09
C LYS A 173 1.35 11.06 17.16
N LYS A 174 1.19 9.83 17.66
CA LYS A 174 2.29 8.84 17.78
C LYS A 174 2.48 7.99 16.50
N GLY A 175 1.68 8.19 15.46
CA GLY A 175 1.73 7.37 14.24
C GLY A 175 1.34 5.89 14.41
N THR A 176 0.78 5.50 15.57
CA THR A 176 0.54 4.09 15.92
C THR A 176 -0.86 3.59 15.55
N LYS A 177 -1.75 4.48 15.16
CA LYS A 177 -3.15 4.18 14.82
C LYS A 177 -3.54 4.95 13.57
N VAL A 178 -4.01 4.26 12.57
CA VAL A 178 -4.51 4.85 11.32
C VAL A 178 -6.03 4.68 11.23
N ARG A 179 -6.70 5.68 10.68
CA ARG A 179 -8.12 5.70 10.37
C ARG A 179 -8.32 6.20 8.96
N CYS A 180 -8.86 5.38 8.10
CA CYS A 180 -9.23 5.73 6.73
C CYS A 180 -10.75 5.84 6.62
N ASN A 181 -11.25 6.97 6.12
CA ASN A 181 -12.66 7.27 6.01
C ASN A 181 -13.12 7.15 4.56
N PHE A 182 -14.27 6.55 4.39
CA PHE A 182 -14.89 6.32 3.08
C PHE A 182 -16.39 6.66 3.12
N THR A 183 -16.95 6.87 1.94
CA THR A 183 -18.40 6.94 1.72
C THR A 183 -18.78 5.92 0.67
N GLY A 184 -19.62 4.97 1.03
CA GLY A 184 -20.24 3.99 0.13
C GLY A 184 -21.74 4.23 -0.03
N SER A 185 -22.43 3.31 -0.67
CA SER A 185 -23.90 3.35 -0.86
C SER A 185 -24.66 3.40 0.48
N GLU A 186 -24.18 2.69 1.48
CA GLU A 186 -24.77 2.67 2.85
C GLU A 186 -24.30 3.84 3.73
N GLY A 187 -23.59 4.80 3.17
CA GLY A 187 -23.10 5.98 3.86
C GLY A 187 -21.63 5.90 4.31
N LEU A 188 -21.34 6.56 5.42
CA LEU A 188 -19.97 6.65 5.94
C LEU A 188 -19.54 5.37 6.65
N PHE A 189 -18.36 4.87 6.30
CA PHE A 189 -17.69 3.81 7.03
C PHE A 189 -16.20 4.15 7.25
N GLN A 190 -15.53 3.35 8.07
CA GLN A 190 -14.15 3.60 8.42
C GLN A 190 -13.36 2.29 8.46
N ILE A 191 -12.15 2.29 7.91
CA ILE A 191 -11.19 1.20 8.10
C ILE A 191 -10.13 1.69 9.08
N VAL A 192 -9.88 0.90 10.14
CA VAL A 192 -8.90 1.24 11.18
C VAL A 192 -7.86 0.14 11.31
N TYR A 193 -6.60 0.53 11.50
CA TYR A 193 -5.52 -0.43 11.73
C TYR A 193 -4.40 0.16 12.60
N PRO A 194 -3.69 -0.70 13.35
CA PRO A 194 -2.47 -0.31 14.04
C PRO A 194 -1.27 -0.42 13.11
N THR A 195 -0.30 0.48 13.23
CA THR A 195 0.97 0.38 12.50
C THR A 195 1.93 -0.62 13.15
N LYS A 196 1.72 -0.94 14.44
CA LYS A 196 2.51 -1.94 15.20
C LYS A 196 1.70 -2.53 16.33
N GLY A 197 1.72 -3.85 16.41
CA GLY A 197 1.09 -4.63 17.47
C GLY A 197 -0.44 -4.44 17.51
N ARG A 198 -1.05 -4.75 18.65
CA ARG A 198 -2.49 -4.63 18.86
C ARG A 198 -2.84 -3.31 19.53
N LYS A 199 -3.85 -2.60 19.02
CA LYS A 199 -4.29 -1.30 19.58
C LYS A 199 -5.81 -1.26 19.76
N THR A 200 -6.25 -0.49 20.76
CA THR A 200 -7.66 -0.18 20.98
C THR A 200 -8.02 1.16 20.34
N PHE A 201 -9.07 1.16 19.55
CA PHE A 201 -9.65 2.34 18.92
C PHE A 201 -10.96 2.71 19.62
N LYS A 202 -11.14 3.99 19.96
CA LYS A 202 -12.44 4.53 20.30
C LYS A 202 -13.22 4.71 19.00
N THR A 203 -14.49 4.32 18.97
CA THR A 203 -15.34 4.43 17.78
C THR A 203 -16.46 5.44 17.98
N SER A 204 -16.99 5.99 16.89
CA SER A 204 -18.22 6.78 16.93
C SER A 204 -19.42 5.89 17.24
N LYS A 205 -20.46 6.45 17.88
CA LYS A 205 -21.74 5.76 18.13
C LYS A 205 -22.46 5.30 16.85
N ARG A 206 -22.08 5.83 15.68
CA ARG A 206 -22.63 5.46 14.38
C ARG A 206 -22.23 4.06 13.92
N TYR A 207 -21.13 3.51 14.44
CA TYR A 207 -20.63 2.20 14.05
C TYR A 207 -21.07 1.17 15.09
N SER A 208 -21.76 0.14 14.62
CA SER A 208 -22.27 -0.96 15.45
C SER A 208 -21.48 -2.24 15.27
N GLN A 209 -20.82 -2.42 14.12
CA GLN A 209 -20.09 -3.63 13.74
C GLN A 209 -18.64 -3.35 13.38
N ALA A 210 -17.79 -4.32 13.68
CA ALA A 210 -16.39 -4.38 13.28
C ALA A 210 -16.14 -5.71 12.55
N CYS A 211 -15.75 -5.64 11.27
CA CYS A 211 -15.50 -6.82 10.43
C CYS A 211 -14.01 -6.93 10.14
N ASP A 212 -13.44 -8.12 10.28
CA ASP A 212 -12.05 -8.41 9.93
C ASP A 212 -11.87 -8.76 8.45
N LEU A 213 -10.62 -9.00 8.03
CA LEU A 213 -10.27 -9.33 6.65
C LEU A 213 -10.74 -10.74 6.21
N PHE A 214 -11.21 -11.56 7.12
CA PHE A 214 -11.73 -12.90 6.85
C PHE A 214 -13.25 -12.98 6.88
N GLY A 215 -13.92 -11.80 6.87
CA GLY A 215 -15.39 -11.71 6.83
C GLY A 215 -16.07 -11.84 8.17
N THR A 216 -15.34 -12.06 9.26
CA THR A 216 -15.95 -12.17 10.60
C THR A 216 -16.31 -10.79 11.14
N CYS A 217 -17.62 -10.58 11.38
CA CYS A 217 -18.13 -9.35 11.95
C CYS A 217 -18.57 -9.56 13.41
N SER A 218 -18.21 -8.61 14.26
CA SER A 218 -18.56 -8.61 15.68
C SER A 218 -19.18 -7.28 16.12
N PRO A 219 -20.13 -7.29 17.07
CA PRO A 219 -20.71 -6.06 17.61
C PRO A 219 -19.66 -5.21 18.34
N ILE A 220 -19.70 -3.90 18.15
CA ILE A 220 -18.82 -2.96 18.86
C ILE A 220 -19.39 -2.69 20.25
N LYS A 221 -18.72 -3.18 21.29
CA LYS A 221 -19.09 -2.96 22.69
C LYS A 221 -18.38 -1.71 23.26
N ASN A 222 -19.09 -0.92 24.08
CA ASN A 222 -18.56 0.25 24.80
C ASN A 222 -17.81 1.25 23.88
N ARG A 223 -18.20 1.35 22.61
CA ARG A 223 -17.54 2.21 21.63
C ARG A 223 -16.02 1.99 21.53
N LYS A 224 -15.57 0.75 21.64
CA LYS A 224 -14.17 0.37 21.55
C LYS A 224 -14.01 -0.89 20.70
N VAL A 225 -12.98 -0.92 19.88
CA VAL A 225 -12.54 -2.11 19.14
C VAL A 225 -11.03 -2.29 19.34
N ARG A 226 -10.62 -3.52 19.64
CA ARG A 226 -9.21 -3.88 19.82
C ARG A 226 -8.76 -4.73 18.62
N VAL A 227 -7.84 -4.20 17.83
CA VAL A 227 -7.46 -4.78 16.54
C VAL A 227 -5.95 -4.96 16.41
N ALA A 228 -5.53 -5.98 15.65
CA ALA A 228 -4.14 -6.26 15.31
C ALA A 228 -3.81 -5.97 13.84
N GLY A 229 -4.84 -5.76 13.02
CA GLY A 229 -4.76 -5.45 11.60
C GLY A 229 -5.91 -4.58 11.14
N PRO A 230 -6.11 -4.42 9.83
CA PRO A 230 -7.24 -3.67 9.27
C PRO A 230 -8.59 -4.27 9.66
N VAL A 231 -9.50 -3.41 10.08
CA VAL A 231 -10.88 -3.76 10.45
C VAL A 231 -11.82 -2.69 9.91
N LEU A 232 -12.87 -3.13 9.22
CA LEU A 232 -13.96 -2.30 8.76
C LEU A 232 -14.92 -1.99 9.90
N LEU A 233 -15.21 -0.71 10.13
CA LEU A 233 -16.25 -0.23 11.06
C LEU A 233 -17.44 0.26 10.25
N LYS A 234 -18.60 -0.37 10.41
CA LYS A 234 -19.84 -0.05 9.71
C LYS A 234 -21.05 0.01 10.66
N ARG A 235 -22.19 0.44 10.12
CA ARG A 235 -23.49 0.43 10.81
C ARG A 235 -24.01 -0.97 11.05
#